data_37bd78b37210c5b6212f37d84405849d
#
_entry.id   37bd78b37210c5b6212f37d84405849d
#
_cell.length_a   1.000
_cell.length_b   1.000
_cell.length_c   1.000
_cell.angle_alpha   90.00
_cell.angle_beta   90.00
_cell.angle_gamma   90.00
#
_symmetry.space_group_name_H-M   'P 1'
#
loop_
_entity.id
_entity.type
_entity.pdbx_description
1 polymer ?
#
loop_
_entity_poly.entity_id
_entity_poly.type
_entity_poly.pdbx_seq_one_letter_code
_entity_poly.pdbx_strand_id
1 'polypeptide(L)'
;LITSGREGAQVIEVARDLGRMAPRQRDVEVLGPAPAPMSLLRGRFRHRLLLKCPRGTNASVLARAWVDQVDIPNQVRVAIDVDPYSFL
;
A
#
# COMPACT_ATOMS: atom_id res chain seq x y z
N LEU A 1 1.80 -0.47 2.67
CA LEU A 1 0.32 -0.38 2.50
C LEU A 1 -0.27 -1.76 2.30
N ILE A 2 -1.35 -2.03 2.97
CA ILE A 2 -2.14 -3.24 2.74
C ILE A 2 -3.53 -2.83 2.30
N THR A 3 -3.90 -3.25 1.08
CA THR A 3 -5.27 -3.08 0.59
C THR A 3 -6.05 -4.35 0.88
N SER A 4 -7.28 -4.22 1.33
CA SER A 4 -8.12 -5.37 1.62
C SER A 4 -9.58 -5.10 1.31
N GLY A 5 -10.30 -6.16 0.97
CA GLY A 5 -11.72 -6.09 0.68
C GLY A 5 -12.29 -7.45 0.32
N ARG A 6 -13.61 -7.52 0.20
CA ARG A 6 -14.31 -8.76 -0.13
C ARG A 6 -14.32 -9.05 -1.61
N GLU A 7 -14.19 -8.03 -2.45
CA GLU A 7 -14.16 -8.14 -3.90
C GLU A 7 -12.72 -8.12 -4.37
N GLY A 8 -12.18 -9.27 -4.75
CA GLY A 8 -10.79 -9.38 -5.18
C GLY A 8 -10.43 -8.46 -6.33
N ALA A 9 -11.33 -8.31 -7.30
CA ALA A 9 -11.07 -7.42 -8.44
C ALA A 9 -10.95 -5.97 -8.02
N GLN A 10 -11.76 -5.49 -7.07
CA GLN A 10 -11.66 -4.13 -6.54
C GLN A 10 -10.36 -3.93 -5.78
N VAL A 11 -9.96 -4.90 -4.96
CA VAL A 11 -8.73 -4.81 -4.17
C VAL A 11 -7.51 -4.70 -5.09
N ILE A 12 -7.47 -5.52 -6.14
CA ILE A 12 -6.39 -5.48 -7.12
C ILE A 12 -6.38 -4.15 -7.85
N GLU A 13 -7.53 -3.63 -8.25
CA GLU A 13 -7.63 -2.36 -8.95
C GLU A 13 -7.11 -1.21 -8.10
N VAL A 14 -7.50 -1.13 -6.83
CA VAL A 14 -6.98 -0.12 -5.91
C VAL A 14 -5.49 -0.26 -5.74
N ALA A 15 -4.99 -1.49 -5.57
CA ALA A 15 -3.56 -1.73 -5.42
C ALA A 15 -2.78 -1.29 -6.66
N ARG A 16 -3.30 -1.53 -7.84
CA ARG A 16 -2.68 -1.06 -9.09
C ARG A 16 -2.71 0.45 -9.22
N ASP A 17 -3.81 1.09 -8.82
CA ASP A 17 -3.90 2.55 -8.84
C ASP A 17 -2.88 3.17 -7.88
N LEU A 18 -2.72 2.60 -6.71
CA LEU A 18 -1.68 3.02 -5.77
C LEU A 18 -0.28 2.86 -6.39
N GLY A 19 -0.04 1.77 -7.08
CA GLY A 19 1.23 1.56 -7.78
C GLY A 19 1.50 2.62 -8.85
N ARG A 20 0.47 3.01 -9.61
CA ARG A 20 0.60 4.06 -10.63
C ARG A 20 0.85 5.43 -10.03
N MET A 21 0.29 5.69 -8.84
CA MET A 21 0.43 6.98 -8.15
C MET A 21 1.55 6.98 -7.12
N ALA A 22 2.45 6.00 -7.21
CA ALA A 22 3.56 5.88 -6.27
C ALA A 22 4.41 7.15 -6.23
N PRO A 23 4.92 7.55 -5.05
CA PRO A 23 5.79 8.71 -4.95
C PRO A 23 7.04 8.54 -5.83
N ARG A 24 7.35 9.58 -6.60
CA ARG A 24 8.54 9.59 -7.48
C ARG A 24 9.54 10.59 -6.93
N GLN A 25 10.12 10.24 -5.82
CA GLN A 25 11.14 11.05 -5.16
C GLN A 25 12.46 10.31 -5.19
N ARG A 26 13.55 11.07 -5.11
CA ARG A 26 14.89 10.52 -5.03
C ARG A 26 14.98 9.63 -3.78
N ASP A 27 15.58 8.46 -3.95
CA ASP A 27 15.80 7.48 -2.89
C ASP A 27 14.53 6.92 -2.27
N VAL A 28 13.38 7.12 -2.91
CA VAL A 28 12.11 6.51 -2.55
C VAL A 28 11.76 5.44 -3.56
N GLU A 29 11.46 4.24 -3.09
CA GLU A 29 11.12 3.10 -3.93
C GLU A 29 9.83 2.46 -3.44
N VAL A 30 8.98 2.09 -4.39
CA VAL A 30 7.76 1.35 -4.10
C VAL A 30 7.83 -0.01 -4.77
N LEU A 31 7.62 -1.05 -3.99
CA LEU A 31 7.58 -2.43 -4.47
C LEU A 31 6.15 -2.96 -4.39
N GLY A 32 5.73 -3.68 -5.41
CA GLY A 32 4.38 -4.21 -5.53
C GLY A 32 3.53 -3.44 -6.54
N PRO A 33 2.24 -3.70 -6.60
CA PRO A 33 1.48 -4.54 -5.67
C PRO A 33 1.76 -6.04 -5.83
N ALA A 34 1.65 -6.75 -4.72
CA ALA A 34 1.77 -8.19 -4.68
C ALA A 34 0.77 -8.75 -3.66
N PRO A 35 0.35 -10.02 -3.80
CA PRO A 35 -0.47 -10.62 -2.77
C PRO A 35 0.22 -10.57 -1.41
N ALA A 36 -0.51 -10.16 -0.38
CA ALA A 36 0.02 -10.15 0.98
C ALA A 36 0.13 -11.59 1.50
N PRO A 37 0.99 -11.85 2.51
CA PRO A 37 0.91 -13.11 3.22
C PRO A 37 -0.52 -13.33 3.70
N MET A 38 -1.03 -14.54 3.55
CA MET A 38 -2.44 -14.83 3.78
C MET A 38 -3.32 -13.91 2.91
N SER A 39 -3.10 -13.97 1.60
CA SER A 39 -3.78 -13.08 0.62
C SER A 39 -5.30 -13.20 0.64
N LEU A 40 -5.83 -14.29 1.18
CA LEU A 40 -7.25 -14.43 1.48
C LEU A 40 -7.38 -14.80 2.96
N LEU A 41 -7.93 -13.90 3.75
CA LEU A 41 -8.10 -14.09 5.18
C LEU A 41 -9.52 -13.68 5.57
N ARG A 42 -10.27 -14.64 6.15
CA ARG A 42 -11.64 -14.40 6.62
C ARG A 42 -12.54 -13.80 5.53
N GLY A 43 -12.43 -14.32 4.30
CA GLY A 43 -13.21 -13.85 3.17
C GLY A 43 -12.79 -12.51 2.62
N ARG A 44 -11.66 -11.98 3.01
CA ARG A 44 -11.12 -10.72 2.50
C ARG A 44 -9.83 -10.96 1.73
N PHE A 45 -9.78 -10.43 0.51
CA PHE A 45 -8.56 -10.45 -0.31
C PHE A 45 -7.62 -9.34 0.18
N ARG A 46 -6.32 -9.62 0.12
CA ARG A 46 -5.29 -8.70 0.63
C ARG A 46 -4.13 -8.60 -0.36
N HIS A 47 -3.74 -7.37 -0.66
CA HIS A 47 -2.55 -7.07 -1.45
C HIS A 47 -1.70 -6.07 -0.70
N ARG A 48 -0.39 -6.07 -0.96
CA ARG A 48 0.52 -5.14 -0.30
C ARG A 48 1.39 -4.39 -1.28
N LEU A 49 1.77 -3.19 -0.87
CA LEU A 49 2.81 -2.39 -1.51
C LEU A 49 3.79 -1.98 -0.42
N LEU A 50 5.07 -2.03 -0.71
CA LEU A 50 6.13 -1.64 0.20
C LEU A 50 6.69 -0.29 -0.22
N LEU A 51 6.79 0.63 0.71
CA LEU A 51 7.41 1.93 0.52
C LEU A 51 8.75 1.91 1.24
N LYS A 52 9.83 2.08 0.48
CA LYS A 52 11.18 2.23 1.01
C LYS A 52 11.61 3.66 0.89
N CYS A 53 12.03 4.26 1.98
CA CYS A 53 12.48 5.65 1.99
C CYS A 53 13.72 5.81 2.89
N PRO A 54 14.51 6.88 2.68
CA PRO A 54 15.71 7.10 3.47
C PRO A 54 15.39 7.37 4.93
N ARG A 55 16.38 7.15 5.80
CA ARG A 55 16.30 7.58 7.19
C ARG A 55 16.03 9.08 7.27
N GLY A 56 15.23 9.47 8.24
CA GLY A 56 14.85 10.87 8.40
C GLY A 56 13.62 11.27 7.61
N THR A 57 13.18 10.43 6.67
CA THR A 57 11.90 10.64 5.97
C THR A 57 10.78 10.19 6.89
N ASN A 58 9.75 11.01 7.02
CA ASN A 58 8.55 10.60 7.75
C ASN A 58 7.70 9.71 6.83
N ALA A 59 7.88 8.41 6.94
CA ALA A 59 7.23 7.43 6.08
C ALA A 59 5.70 7.49 6.22
N SER A 60 5.19 7.74 7.42
CA SER A 60 3.74 7.82 7.66
C SER A 60 3.12 9.00 6.91
N VAL A 61 3.77 10.16 6.95
CA VAL A 61 3.28 11.35 6.22
C VAL A 61 3.33 11.12 4.72
N LEU A 62 4.43 10.56 4.23
CA LEU A 62 4.57 10.27 2.80
C LEU A 62 3.53 9.26 2.32
N ALA A 63 3.32 8.19 3.08
CA ALA A 63 2.32 7.18 2.74
C ALA A 63 0.90 7.75 2.77
N ARG A 64 0.60 8.60 3.74
CA ARG A 64 -0.72 9.24 3.83
C ARG A 64 -0.98 10.14 2.62
N ALA A 65 -0.02 10.95 2.25
CA ALA A 65 -0.13 11.81 1.07
C ALA A 65 -0.30 10.99 -0.21
N TRP A 66 0.40 9.86 -0.30
CA TRP A 66 0.27 8.94 -1.41
C TRP A 66 -1.15 8.36 -1.52
N VAL A 67 -1.67 7.82 -0.42
CA VAL A 67 -3.01 7.23 -0.39
C VAL A 67 -4.09 8.26 -0.73
N ASP A 68 -3.91 9.50 -0.29
CA ASP A 68 -4.88 10.57 -0.54
C ASP A 68 -5.02 10.92 -2.02
N GLN A 69 -4.06 10.52 -2.87
CA GLN A 69 -4.14 10.76 -4.31
C GLN A 69 -4.97 9.74 -5.06
N VAL A 70 -5.38 8.67 -4.40
CA VAL A 70 -6.11 7.57 -5.03
C VAL A 70 -7.54 7.58 -4.50
N ASP A 71 -8.49 7.44 -5.44
CA ASP A 71 -9.89 7.29 -5.10
C ASP A 71 -10.16 5.87 -4.63
N ILE A 72 -10.51 5.70 -3.37
CA ILE A 72 -10.67 4.40 -2.75
C ILE A 72 -12.15 4.16 -2.44
N PRO A 73 -12.78 3.15 -3.07
CA PRO A 73 -14.17 2.84 -2.76
C PRO A 73 -14.35 2.39 -1.30
N ASN A 74 -15.54 2.61 -0.77
CA ASN A 74 -15.83 2.28 0.63
C ASN A 74 -15.65 0.81 0.97
N GLN A 75 -15.76 -0.08 -0.02
CA GLN A 75 -15.60 -1.51 0.17
C GLN A 75 -14.16 -1.96 0.29
N VAL A 76 -13.20 -1.07 -0.02
CA VAL A 76 -11.78 -1.37 0.07
C VAL A 76 -11.17 -0.59 1.21
N ARG A 77 -10.38 -1.28 2.02
CA ARG A 77 -9.65 -0.67 3.14
C ARG A 77 -8.18 -0.60 2.78
N VAL A 78 -7.56 0.53 3.05
CA VAL A 78 -6.11 0.68 2.94
C VAL A 78 -5.55 0.94 4.33
N ALA A 79 -4.67 0.06 4.77
CA ALA A 79 -4.00 0.20 6.06
C ALA A 79 -2.54 0.59 5.83
N ILE A 80 -2.07 1.57 6.58
CA ILE A 80 -0.68 1.99 6.59
C ILE A 80 -0.02 1.34 7.79
N ASP A 81 0.95 0.47 7.53
CA ASP A 81 1.70 -0.23 8.56
C ASP A 81 3.17 0.16 8.40
N VAL A 82 3.74 0.78 9.42
CA VAL A 82 5.13 1.20 9.40
C VAL A 82 5.94 0.24 10.26
N ASP A 83 6.88 -0.45 9.61
CA ASP A 83 7.78 -1.38 10.30
C ASP A 83 9.10 -0.66 10.59
N PRO A 84 9.43 -0.40 11.87
CA PRO A 84 10.68 0.26 12.21
C PRO A 84 11.92 -0.57 11.87
N TYR A 85 11.77 -1.85 11.61
CA TYR A 85 12.88 -2.73 11.27
C TYR A 85 13.05 -2.95 9.78
N SER A 86 12.23 -2.30 8.96
CA SER A 86 12.28 -2.50 7.50
C SER A 86 13.54 -1.94 6.85
N PHE A 87 14.40 -1.30 7.60
CA PHE A 87 15.64 -0.68 7.12
C PHE A 87 16.88 -1.54 7.34
N LEU A 88 16.71 -2.70 7.88
CA LEU A 88 17.84 -3.59 8.17
C LEU A 88 18.28 -4.39 6.97
#